data_12c2567c4f08b090822dc8dc2f1ee287
#
_entry.id   12c2567c4f08b090822dc8dc2f1ee287
#
_cell.length_a   1.000
_cell.length_b   1.000
_cell.length_c   1.000
_cell.angle_alpha   90.00
_cell.angle_beta   90.00
_cell.angle_gamma   90.00
#
_symmetry.space_group_name_H-M   'P 1'
#
loop_
_entity.id
_entity.type
_entity.pdbx_description
1 polymer ?
#
loop_
_entity_poly.entity_id
_entity_poly.type
_entity_poly.pdbx_seq_one_letter_code
_entity_poly.pdbx_strand_id
1 'polypeptide(L)'
;WARVAVHLRNQSVDMDQIQGIGAANHLEVGKANYVAHFLKTHKDKNPTAYKRFLEAITRVVNLGAKVQEEAQLNLDLAQTDSEAKLIEAAAKIDQYKISVDALYMYLDNLVPVIEAYFDDNKVNADDETIRANRLATLKVLTEAVLELFDSRLLINKF
;
A
#
# COMPACT_ATOMS: atom_id res chain seq x y z
N TRP A 1 -21.91 -2.06 -4.68
CA TRP A 1 -20.68 -2.13 -5.49
C TRP A 1 -20.96 -2.27 -6.99
N ALA A 2 -21.89 -3.13 -7.40
CA ALA A 2 -22.16 -3.38 -8.84
C ALA A 2 -22.46 -2.09 -9.62
N ARG A 3 -23.25 -1.16 -9.05
CA ARG A 3 -23.54 0.14 -9.68
C ARG A 3 -22.29 1.01 -9.80
N VAL A 4 -21.45 1.01 -8.78
CA VAL A 4 -20.17 1.76 -8.78
C VAL A 4 -19.24 1.18 -9.86
N ALA A 5 -19.13 -0.13 -9.95
CA ALA A 5 -18.29 -0.79 -10.96
C ALA A 5 -18.74 -0.45 -12.40
N VAL A 6 -20.05 -0.42 -12.67
CA VAL A 6 -20.59 0.01 -13.98
C VAL A 6 -20.25 1.47 -14.26
N HIS A 7 -20.42 2.34 -13.27
CA HIS A 7 -20.08 3.77 -13.40
C HIS A 7 -18.59 3.96 -13.73
N LEU A 8 -17.70 3.26 -13.02
CA LEU A 8 -16.26 3.34 -13.26
C LEU A 8 -15.89 2.83 -14.65
N ARG A 9 -16.50 1.74 -15.13
CA ARG A 9 -16.31 1.26 -16.50
C ARG A 9 -16.73 2.30 -17.53
N ASN A 10 -17.85 2.97 -17.32
CA ASN A 10 -18.35 4.04 -18.19
C ASN A 10 -17.40 5.24 -18.24
N GLN A 11 -16.56 5.43 -17.20
CA GLN A 11 -15.52 6.44 -17.16
C GLN A 11 -14.18 5.94 -17.69
N SER A 12 -14.14 4.79 -18.36
CA SER A 12 -12.93 4.18 -18.92
C SER A 12 -11.87 3.80 -17.88
N VAL A 13 -12.30 3.45 -16.67
CA VAL A 13 -11.41 2.87 -15.66
C VAL A 13 -11.15 1.40 -16.00
N ASP A 14 -9.90 0.98 -15.92
CA ASP A 14 -9.50 -0.38 -16.26
C ASP A 14 -10.15 -1.43 -15.32
N MET A 15 -10.46 -2.61 -15.85
CA MET A 15 -11.14 -3.66 -15.09
C MET A 15 -10.34 -4.15 -13.89
N ASP A 16 -9.01 -4.24 -14.01
CA ASP A 16 -8.15 -4.62 -12.89
C ASP A 16 -8.19 -3.58 -11.76
N GLN A 17 -8.22 -2.30 -12.11
CA GLN A 17 -8.38 -1.22 -11.13
C GLN A 17 -9.74 -1.30 -10.42
N ILE A 18 -10.82 -1.55 -11.17
CA ILE A 18 -12.16 -1.74 -10.61
C ILE A 18 -12.18 -2.92 -9.63
N GLN A 19 -11.59 -4.05 -10.01
CA GLN A 19 -11.50 -5.24 -9.16
C GLN A 19 -10.68 -4.97 -7.89
N GLY A 20 -9.55 -4.27 -8.01
CA GLY A 20 -8.71 -3.91 -6.87
C GLY A 20 -9.43 -3.01 -5.87
N ILE A 21 -10.16 -2.03 -6.37
CA ILE A 21 -10.98 -1.14 -5.53
C ILE A 21 -12.11 -1.93 -4.86
N GLY A 22 -12.78 -2.82 -5.61
CA GLY A 22 -13.89 -3.62 -5.09
C GLY A 22 -13.48 -4.62 -4.01
N ALA A 23 -12.20 -5.00 -3.96
CA ALA A 23 -11.67 -5.88 -2.93
C ALA A 23 -11.21 -5.14 -1.67
N ALA A 24 -11.26 -3.81 -1.66
CA ALA A 24 -10.88 -3.01 -0.50
C ALA A 24 -11.88 -3.18 0.65
N ASN A 25 -11.37 -3.02 1.88
CA ASN A 25 -12.14 -3.28 3.10
C ASN A 25 -13.26 -2.25 3.35
N HIS A 26 -13.14 -1.04 2.79
CA HIS A 26 -14.10 0.04 2.99
C HIS A 26 -14.54 0.63 1.64
N LEU A 27 -15.80 0.38 1.28
CA LEU A 27 -16.37 0.80 0.00
C LEU A 27 -17.46 1.85 0.23
N GLU A 28 -17.08 3.10 0.22
CA GLU A 28 -17.99 4.23 0.03
C GLU A 28 -17.92 4.66 -1.44
N VAL A 29 -19.07 5.00 -2.05
CA VAL A 29 -19.15 5.38 -3.47
C VAL A 29 -18.19 6.51 -3.82
N GLY A 30 -18.17 7.57 -3.01
CA GLY A 30 -17.29 8.71 -3.22
C GLY A 30 -15.82 8.32 -3.11
N LYS A 31 -15.48 7.51 -2.12
CA LYS A 31 -14.10 7.00 -1.91
C LYS A 31 -13.63 6.17 -3.09
N ALA A 32 -14.46 5.24 -3.57
CA ALA A 32 -14.13 4.41 -4.72
C ALA A 32 -13.85 5.24 -5.98
N ASN A 33 -14.64 6.27 -6.22
CA ASN A 33 -14.42 7.19 -7.34
C ASN A 33 -13.09 7.95 -7.23
N TYR A 34 -12.74 8.43 -6.06
CA TYR A 34 -11.45 9.10 -5.83
C TYR A 34 -10.27 8.16 -6.06
N VAL A 35 -10.33 6.96 -5.52
CA VAL A 35 -9.26 5.97 -5.71
C VAL A 35 -9.11 5.62 -7.20
N ALA A 36 -10.22 5.40 -7.90
CA ALA A 36 -10.21 5.13 -9.34
C ALA A 36 -9.56 6.27 -10.13
N HIS A 37 -9.87 7.51 -9.78
CA HIS A 37 -9.28 8.69 -10.39
C HIS A 37 -7.75 8.71 -10.20
N PHE A 38 -7.26 8.47 -8.99
CA PHE A 38 -5.82 8.45 -8.71
C PHE A 38 -5.11 7.33 -9.46
N LEU A 39 -5.65 6.12 -9.45
CA LEU A 39 -5.05 4.98 -10.15
C LEU A 39 -4.99 5.22 -11.65
N LYS A 40 -6.11 5.65 -12.25
CA LYS A 40 -6.19 5.94 -13.68
C LYS A 40 -5.23 7.07 -14.08
N THR A 41 -5.25 8.16 -13.35
CA THR A 41 -4.40 9.33 -13.63
C THR A 41 -2.92 8.97 -13.51
N HIS A 42 -2.54 8.23 -12.49
CA HIS A 42 -1.17 7.80 -12.26
C HIS A 42 -0.68 6.92 -13.42
N LYS A 43 -1.48 5.93 -13.82
CA LYS A 43 -1.16 5.05 -14.94
C LYS A 43 -1.06 5.80 -16.26
N ASP A 44 -2.00 6.71 -16.55
CA ASP A 44 -2.05 7.46 -17.82
C ASP A 44 -0.90 8.48 -17.93
N LYS A 45 -0.58 9.18 -16.84
CA LYS A 45 0.44 10.24 -16.85
C LYS A 45 1.85 9.69 -16.80
N ASN A 46 2.08 8.63 -16.03
CA ASN A 46 3.41 8.05 -15.88
C ASN A 46 3.32 6.55 -15.64
N PRO A 47 3.19 5.74 -16.71
CA PRO A 47 3.07 4.28 -16.59
C PRO A 47 4.25 3.65 -15.84
N THR A 48 5.45 4.16 -16.01
CA THR A 48 6.66 3.64 -15.34
C THR A 48 6.59 3.88 -13.83
N ALA A 49 6.23 5.08 -13.40
CA ALA A 49 6.06 5.39 -11.97
C ALA A 49 4.90 4.62 -11.36
N TYR A 50 3.80 4.45 -12.08
CA TYR A 50 2.65 3.65 -11.66
C TYR A 50 3.05 2.18 -11.43
N LYS A 51 3.78 1.58 -12.36
CA LYS A 51 4.27 0.22 -12.23
C LYS A 51 5.18 0.08 -11.00
N ARG A 52 6.13 0.99 -10.84
CA ARG A 52 7.04 1.02 -9.69
C ARG A 52 6.30 1.14 -8.37
N PHE A 53 5.30 2.02 -8.32
CA PHE A 53 4.40 2.18 -7.17
C PHE A 53 3.71 0.87 -6.82
N LEU A 54 3.06 0.22 -7.81
CA LEU A 54 2.35 -1.04 -7.58
C LEU A 54 3.29 -2.17 -7.15
N GLU A 55 4.46 -2.27 -7.73
CA GLU A 55 5.45 -3.30 -7.34
C GLU A 55 5.88 -3.14 -5.89
N ALA A 56 6.21 -1.91 -5.46
CA ALA A 56 6.60 -1.62 -4.09
C ALA A 56 5.46 -1.92 -3.09
N ILE A 57 4.28 -1.40 -3.36
CA ILE A 57 3.11 -1.57 -2.49
C ILE A 57 2.68 -3.04 -2.43
N THR A 58 2.68 -3.75 -3.56
CA THR A 58 2.27 -5.16 -3.60
C THR A 58 3.24 -6.04 -2.83
N ARG A 59 4.52 -5.73 -2.85
CA ARG A 59 5.52 -6.46 -2.05
C ARG A 59 5.23 -6.33 -0.55
N VAL A 60 4.89 -5.12 -0.11
CA VAL A 60 4.46 -4.87 1.28
C VAL A 60 3.20 -5.67 1.61
N VAL A 61 2.17 -5.60 0.78
CA VAL A 61 0.88 -6.25 1.02
C VAL A 61 1.01 -7.77 1.03
N ASN A 62 1.81 -8.36 0.13
CA ASN A 62 2.01 -9.80 0.10
C ASN A 62 2.60 -10.36 1.40
N LEU A 63 3.43 -9.60 2.07
CA LEU A 63 4.02 -9.98 3.34
C LEU A 63 3.15 -9.57 4.53
N GLY A 64 2.64 -8.35 4.53
CA GLY A 64 1.87 -7.82 5.65
C GLY A 64 0.50 -8.44 5.81
N ALA A 65 -0.15 -8.86 4.71
CA ALA A 65 -1.47 -9.50 4.77
C ALA A 65 -1.47 -10.88 5.46
N LYS A 66 -0.30 -11.51 5.54
CA LYS A 66 -0.14 -12.82 6.21
C LYS A 66 0.08 -12.69 7.71
N VAL A 67 0.33 -11.49 8.21
CA VAL A 67 0.63 -11.26 9.63
C VAL A 67 -0.67 -11.23 10.41
N GLN A 68 -0.82 -12.17 11.34
CA GLN A 68 -2.02 -12.30 12.18
C GLN A 68 -1.83 -11.66 13.55
N GLU A 69 -0.59 -11.60 14.03
CA GLU A 69 -0.27 -11.07 15.34
C GLU A 69 -0.23 -9.55 15.32
N GLU A 70 -0.76 -8.93 16.38
CA GLU A 70 -0.56 -7.50 16.59
C GLU A 70 0.73 -7.28 17.37
N ALA A 71 1.63 -6.50 16.80
CA ALA A 71 2.83 -6.05 17.48
C ALA A 71 2.91 -4.53 17.41
N GLN A 72 3.48 -3.93 18.43
CA GLN A 72 3.76 -2.50 18.41
C GLN A 72 5.05 -2.23 17.64
N LEU A 73 5.06 -1.13 16.90
CA LEU A 73 6.27 -0.68 16.21
C LEU A 73 7.27 -0.16 17.22
N ASN A 74 8.51 -0.57 17.08
CA ASN A 74 9.61 -0.11 17.91
C ASN A 74 10.79 0.37 17.07
N LEU A 75 11.00 1.68 17.03
CA LEU A 75 12.07 2.31 16.26
C LEU A 75 13.47 1.89 16.76
N ASP A 76 13.60 1.60 18.05
CA ASP A 76 14.88 1.19 18.64
C ASP A 76 15.37 -0.16 18.15
N LEU A 77 14.49 -0.96 17.53
CA LEU A 77 14.83 -2.25 16.93
C LEU A 77 15.33 -2.15 15.48
N ALA A 78 15.34 -0.96 14.90
CA ALA A 78 15.82 -0.76 13.54
C ALA A 78 17.33 -1.08 13.46
N GLN A 79 17.69 -1.87 12.45
CA GLN A 79 19.08 -2.28 12.22
C GLN A 79 19.78 -1.45 11.14
N THR A 80 19.00 -0.74 10.32
CA THR A 80 19.49 0.10 9.22
C THR A 80 18.73 1.42 9.19
N ASP A 81 19.30 2.42 8.50
CA ASP A 81 18.63 3.70 8.31
C ASP A 81 17.34 3.57 7.49
N SER A 82 17.33 2.68 6.50
CA SER A 82 16.14 2.42 5.68
C SER A 82 15.02 1.77 6.49
N GLU A 83 15.36 0.89 7.40
CA GLU A 83 14.39 0.30 8.33
C GLU A 83 13.82 1.35 9.28
N ALA A 84 14.66 2.19 9.86
CA ALA A 84 14.23 3.28 10.73
C ALA A 84 13.25 4.22 10.02
N LYS A 85 13.55 4.60 8.78
CA LYS A 85 12.68 5.46 7.97
C LYS A 85 11.32 4.82 7.70
N LEU A 86 11.29 3.52 7.41
CA LEU A 86 10.04 2.82 7.15
C LEU A 86 9.20 2.68 8.43
N ILE A 87 9.81 2.39 9.56
CA ILE A 87 9.12 2.33 10.86
C ILE A 87 8.51 3.70 11.20
N GLU A 88 9.26 4.77 11.04
CA GLU A 88 8.76 6.14 11.26
C GLU A 88 7.58 6.46 10.34
N ALA A 89 7.69 6.10 9.07
CA ALA A 89 6.62 6.32 8.09
C ALA A 89 5.35 5.54 8.46
N ALA A 90 5.48 4.29 8.88
CA ALA A 90 4.36 3.47 9.32
C ALA A 90 3.71 4.05 10.60
N ALA A 91 4.52 4.54 11.54
CA ALA A 91 4.01 5.14 12.77
C ALA A 91 3.20 6.42 12.52
N LYS A 92 3.46 7.13 11.44
CA LYS A 92 2.77 8.39 11.08
C LYS A 92 1.60 8.20 10.13
N ILE A 93 1.38 7.00 9.60
CA ILE A 93 0.44 6.80 8.48
C ILE A 93 -1.02 7.16 8.84
N ASP A 94 -1.41 6.99 10.09
CA ASP A 94 -2.77 7.33 10.53
C ASP A 94 -3.11 8.81 10.36
N GLN A 95 -2.11 9.69 10.40
CA GLN A 95 -2.29 11.12 10.17
C GLN A 95 -2.73 11.44 8.73
N TYR A 96 -2.46 10.54 7.79
CA TYR A 96 -2.76 10.69 6.37
C TYR A 96 -4.05 9.98 5.96
N LYS A 97 -4.67 9.22 6.85
CA LYS A 97 -5.95 8.54 6.61
C LYS A 97 -7.17 9.48 6.63
N ILE A 98 -6.93 10.78 6.64
CA ILE A 98 -7.96 11.82 6.66
C ILE A 98 -8.68 11.98 5.32
N SER A 99 -8.05 11.57 4.22
CA SER A 99 -8.64 11.60 2.87
C SER A 99 -7.93 10.59 1.97
N VAL A 100 -8.61 10.22 0.86
CA VAL A 100 -8.00 9.38 -0.19
C VAL A 100 -6.78 10.06 -0.77
N ASP A 101 -6.86 11.35 -1.07
CA ASP A 101 -5.78 12.17 -1.61
C ASP A 101 -4.54 12.09 -0.73
N ALA A 102 -4.70 12.39 0.56
CA ALA A 102 -3.59 12.42 1.51
C ALA A 102 -2.92 11.04 1.62
N LEU A 103 -3.72 9.99 1.77
CA LEU A 103 -3.19 8.64 1.94
C LEU A 103 -2.51 8.11 0.68
N TYR A 104 -3.13 8.29 -0.50
CA TYR A 104 -2.56 7.83 -1.76
C TYR A 104 -1.21 8.54 -2.04
N MET A 105 -1.17 9.85 -1.88
CA MET A 105 0.06 10.64 -2.09
C MET A 105 1.15 10.27 -1.10
N TYR A 106 0.78 10.01 0.15
CA TYR A 106 1.73 9.55 1.17
C TYR A 106 2.35 8.21 0.79
N LEU A 107 1.53 7.25 0.35
CA LEU A 107 2.01 5.93 -0.09
C LEU A 107 2.90 6.04 -1.33
N ASP A 108 2.54 6.89 -2.28
CA ASP A 108 3.36 7.12 -3.48
C ASP A 108 4.73 7.71 -3.12
N ASN A 109 4.77 8.65 -2.20
CA ASN A 109 6.02 9.24 -1.70
C ASN A 109 6.88 8.25 -0.91
N LEU A 110 6.32 7.16 -0.40
CA LEU A 110 7.05 6.12 0.31
C LEU A 110 7.76 5.11 -0.62
N VAL A 111 7.50 5.13 -1.92
CA VAL A 111 8.10 4.15 -2.84
C VAL A 111 9.62 4.03 -2.70
N PRO A 112 10.40 5.12 -2.71
CA PRO A 112 11.86 5.01 -2.52
C PRO A 112 12.25 4.45 -1.14
N VAL A 113 11.48 4.79 -0.11
CA VAL A 113 11.72 4.29 1.26
C VAL A 113 11.48 2.78 1.34
N ILE A 114 10.38 2.31 0.73
CA ILE A 114 10.03 0.89 0.66
C ILE A 114 11.10 0.10 -0.12
N GLU A 115 11.52 0.61 -1.25
CA GLU A 115 12.56 -0.02 -2.07
C GLU A 115 13.88 -0.16 -1.32
N ALA A 116 14.34 0.93 -0.69
CA ALA A 116 15.56 0.92 0.12
C ALA A 116 15.46 -0.07 1.28
N TYR A 117 14.29 -0.13 1.93
CA TYR A 117 14.05 -1.08 3.01
C TYR A 117 14.25 -2.54 2.56
N PHE A 118 13.66 -2.92 1.44
CA PHE A 118 13.80 -4.29 0.93
C PHE A 118 15.19 -4.61 0.39
N ASP A 119 15.92 -3.61 -0.10
CA ASP A 119 17.30 -3.79 -0.55
C ASP A 119 18.26 -4.03 0.62
N ASP A 120 18.02 -3.37 1.75
CA ASP A 120 18.95 -3.36 2.89
C ASP A 120 18.61 -4.41 3.96
N ASN A 121 17.38 -4.92 4.00
CA ASN A 121 16.88 -5.71 5.12
C ASN A 121 16.25 -7.03 4.67
N LYS A 122 16.55 -8.10 5.42
CA LYS A 122 15.84 -9.37 5.31
C LYS A 122 14.62 -9.34 6.23
N VAL A 123 13.42 -9.39 5.67
CA VAL A 123 12.18 -9.36 6.47
C VAL A 123 12.11 -10.53 7.44
N ASN A 124 12.45 -11.74 6.97
CA ASN A 124 12.49 -12.95 7.80
C ASN A 124 13.82 -13.05 8.55
N ALA A 125 14.08 -12.08 9.41
CA ALA A 125 15.29 -12.03 10.23
C ALA A 125 15.38 -13.24 11.18
N ASP A 126 16.61 -13.64 11.51
CA ASP A 126 16.85 -14.76 12.43
C ASP A 126 16.41 -14.43 13.87
N ASP A 127 16.60 -13.18 14.30
CA ASP A 127 16.12 -12.70 15.60
C ASP A 127 14.60 -12.53 15.57
N GLU A 128 13.92 -13.22 16.48
CA GLU A 128 12.43 -13.20 16.52
C GLU A 128 11.86 -11.81 16.83
N THR A 129 12.52 -11.05 17.68
CA THR A 129 12.06 -9.69 18.06
C THR A 129 12.18 -8.74 16.88
N ILE A 130 13.30 -8.79 16.15
CA ILE A 130 13.52 -7.98 14.95
C ILE A 130 12.54 -8.40 13.86
N ARG A 131 12.36 -9.70 13.64
CA ARG A 131 11.41 -10.23 12.65
C ARG A 131 9.97 -9.76 12.95
N ALA A 132 9.54 -9.88 14.20
CA ALA A 132 8.20 -9.46 14.61
C ALA A 132 7.98 -7.95 14.38
N ASN A 133 8.97 -7.13 14.68
CA ASN A 133 8.91 -5.69 14.44
C ASN A 133 8.84 -5.36 12.94
N ARG A 134 9.61 -6.03 12.11
CA ARG A 134 9.57 -5.88 10.64
C ARG A 134 8.21 -6.28 10.07
N LEU A 135 7.68 -7.41 10.50
CA LEU A 135 6.35 -7.85 10.07
C LEU A 135 5.24 -6.90 10.54
N ALA A 136 5.33 -6.39 11.77
CA ALA A 136 4.39 -5.40 12.29
C ALA A 136 4.40 -4.11 11.45
N THR A 137 5.57 -3.64 11.06
CA THR A 137 5.72 -2.47 10.18
C THR A 137 5.01 -2.68 8.85
N LEU A 138 5.23 -3.83 8.21
CA LEU A 138 4.57 -4.17 6.94
C LEU A 138 3.06 -4.33 7.11
N LYS A 139 2.59 -4.87 8.23
CA LYS A 139 1.15 -4.99 8.52
C LYS A 139 0.47 -3.63 8.60
N VAL A 140 1.07 -2.68 9.30
CA VAL A 140 0.52 -1.32 9.42
C VAL A 140 0.37 -0.67 8.06
N LEU A 141 1.39 -0.77 7.21
CA LEU A 141 1.34 -0.25 5.85
C LEU A 141 0.30 -0.98 4.99
N THR A 142 0.20 -2.31 5.12
CA THR A 142 -0.76 -3.13 4.40
C THR A 142 -2.21 -2.73 4.71
N GLU A 143 -2.53 -2.53 5.97
CA GLU A 143 -3.88 -2.11 6.38
C GLU A 143 -4.26 -0.76 5.75
N ALA A 144 -3.32 0.16 5.67
CA ALA A 144 -3.54 1.45 5.02
C ALA A 144 -3.78 1.31 3.51
N VAL A 145 -3.00 0.48 2.83
CA VAL A 145 -3.19 0.21 1.39
C VAL A 145 -4.56 -0.40 1.14
N LEU A 146 -4.95 -1.40 1.92
CA LEU A 146 -6.24 -2.11 1.76
C LEU A 146 -7.46 -1.24 2.08
N GLU A 147 -7.29 -0.10 2.73
CA GLU A 147 -8.35 0.91 2.84
C GLU A 147 -8.68 1.56 1.49
N LEU A 148 -7.74 1.57 0.55
CA LEU A 148 -7.89 2.18 -0.76
C LEU A 148 -8.21 1.14 -1.83
N PHE A 149 -7.37 0.11 -1.97
CA PHE A 149 -7.49 -0.93 -2.99
C PHE A 149 -6.63 -2.13 -2.65
N ASP A 150 -6.92 -3.27 -3.30
CA ASP A 150 -6.05 -4.45 -3.22
C ASP A 150 -5.09 -4.45 -4.42
N SER A 151 -3.86 -4.03 -4.17
CA SER A 151 -2.82 -3.90 -5.20
C SER A 151 -2.44 -5.23 -5.84
N ARG A 152 -2.68 -6.36 -5.17
CA ARG A 152 -2.36 -7.70 -5.67
C ARG A 152 -3.17 -8.06 -6.92
N LEU A 153 -4.33 -7.43 -7.11
CA LEU A 153 -5.17 -7.64 -8.30
C LEU A 153 -4.73 -6.82 -9.51
N LEU A 154 -3.79 -5.87 -9.34
CA LEU A 154 -3.32 -4.98 -10.39
C LEU A 154 -1.95 -5.37 -10.96
N ILE A 155 -1.09 -6.00 -10.15
CA ILE A 155 0.32 -6.22 -10.49
C ILE A 155 0.52 -7.10 -11.73
N ASN A 156 -0.38 -8.04 -12.00
CA ASN A 156 -0.28 -8.98 -13.11
C ASN A 156 -0.78 -8.41 -14.45
N LYS A 157 -1.11 -7.12 -14.50
CA LYS A 157 -1.67 -6.46 -15.68
C LYS A 157 -0.67 -5.54 -16.40
N PHE A 158 0.58 -5.65 -16.05
CA PHE A 158 1.66 -4.94 -16.75
C PHE A 158 2.16 -5.70 -17.96
#